data_5d5eab2852352f4f70d8f7840003bc47
#
_entry.id   5d5eab2852352f4f70d8f7840003bc47
#
_cell.length_a   1.000
_cell.length_b   1.000
_cell.length_c   1.000
_cell.angle_alpha   90.00
_cell.angle_beta   90.00
_cell.angle_gamma   90.00
#
_symmetry.space_group_name_H-M   'P 1'
#
loop_
_entity.id
_entity.type
_entity.pdbx_description
1 polymer ?
#
loop_
_entity_poly.entity_id
_entity_poly.type
_entity_poly.pdbx_seq_one_letter_code
_entity_poly.pdbx_strand_id
1 'polypeptide(L)'
;EVSNGSATTLYEICFINYLESGKHNLKNLHAEILKEKYMSKQMDLRRKSVTAEYFLGSVNAIAKTGELIACDASGSRVTAYPFAAKNLILVAGAQKITSSLEKAMQRVREYVYPLEDARAQKAYGRGSTTGKWVIIEREIFPNRTTLILVNEKLGY
;
A
#
# COMPACT_ATOMS: atom_id res chain seq x y z
N GLU A 1 17.03 2.58 -4.15
CA GLU A 1 15.79 2.36 -4.94
C GLU A 1 14.57 2.48 -4.04
N VAL A 2 13.54 3.12 -4.55
CA VAL A 2 12.24 3.26 -3.87
C VAL A 2 11.12 2.77 -4.79
N SER A 3 10.15 2.08 -4.22
CA SER A 3 8.89 1.75 -4.87
C SER A 3 7.72 2.03 -3.94
N ASN A 4 6.53 2.07 -4.49
CA ASN A 4 5.32 2.32 -3.70
C ASN A 4 4.10 1.58 -4.26
N GLY A 5 3.15 1.32 -3.39
CA GLY A 5 1.79 0.96 -3.78
C GLY A 5 0.98 2.20 -4.14
N SER A 6 0.01 2.06 -5.04
CA SER A 6 -0.94 3.13 -5.37
C SER A 6 -1.94 3.34 -4.21
N ALA A 7 -1.44 3.77 -3.06
CA ALA A 7 -2.25 4.02 -1.87
C ALA A 7 -2.76 5.46 -1.86
N THR A 8 -4.07 5.67 -1.74
CA THR A 8 -4.70 6.99 -1.63
C THR A 8 -4.04 7.86 -0.57
N THR A 9 -3.70 7.27 0.58
CA THR A 9 -2.94 7.93 1.66
C THR A 9 -1.65 8.60 1.17
N LEU A 10 -0.86 7.94 0.31
CA LEU A 10 0.41 8.49 -0.20
C LEU A 10 0.20 9.66 -1.16
N TYR A 11 -0.92 9.68 -1.88
CA TYR A 11 -1.32 10.84 -2.71
C TYR A 11 -1.74 12.01 -1.83
N GLU A 12 -2.55 11.78 -0.80
CA GLU A 12 -3.07 12.83 0.08
C GLU A 12 -1.95 13.55 0.86
N ILE A 13 -0.89 12.84 1.27
CA ILE A 13 0.29 13.47 1.89
C ILE A 13 1.28 14.04 0.87
N CYS A 14 0.90 14.13 -0.40
CA CYS A 14 1.72 14.64 -1.51
C CYS A 14 3.05 13.89 -1.73
N PHE A 15 3.23 12.70 -1.14
CA PHE A 15 4.49 11.97 -1.26
C PHE A 15 4.73 11.46 -2.68
N ILE A 16 3.68 11.02 -3.37
CA ILE A 16 3.80 10.60 -4.77
C ILE A 16 4.24 11.77 -5.65
N ASN A 17 3.64 12.95 -5.46
CA ASN A 17 4.01 14.16 -6.18
C ASN A 17 5.48 14.54 -5.94
N TYR A 18 5.97 14.38 -4.70
CA TYR A 18 7.38 14.60 -4.38
C TYR A 18 8.29 13.60 -5.14
N LEU A 19 7.94 12.31 -5.15
CA LEU A 19 8.69 11.28 -5.89
C LEU A 19 8.70 11.52 -7.41
N GLU A 20 7.62 12.08 -7.95
CA GLU A 20 7.50 12.39 -9.38
C GLU A 20 8.20 13.70 -9.77
N SER A 21 8.46 14.59 -8.81
CA SER A 21 9.05 15.90 -9.05
C SER A 21 10.51 15.86 -9.51
N GLY A 22 11.21 14.75 -9.29
CA GLY A 22 12.64 14.62 -9.57
C GLY A 22 13.55 15.46 -8.67
N LYS A 23 13.03 16.12 -7.63
CA LYS A 23 13.80 16.94 -6.68
C LYS A 23 14.54 16.11 -5.62
N HIS A 24 14.97 14.90 -5.99
CA HIS A 24 15.64 13.95 -5.11
C HIS A 24 16.51 13.00 -5.93
N ASN A 25 17.44 12.31 -5.28
CA ASN A 25 18.34 11.33 -5.90
C ASN A 25 17.82 9.88 -5.81
N LEU A 26 16.53 9.68 -5.53
CA LEU A 26 15.92 8.36 -5.40
C LEU A 26 15.58 7.80 -6.78
N LYS A 27 15.95 6.56 -7.05
CA LYS A 27 15.46 5.83 -8.23
C LYS A 27 14.05 5.31 -7.94
N ASN A 28 13.06 5.91 -8.60
CA ASN A 28 11.63 5.59 -8.42
C ASN A 28 11.19 4.48 -9.39
N LEU A 29 11.12 3.24 -8.90
CA LEU A 29 10.72 2.08 -9.70
C LEU A 29 9.24 2.12 -10.09
N HIS A 30 8.39 2.76 -9.28
CA HIS A 30 6.96 2.90 -9.63
C HIS A 30 6.77 3.81 -10.85
N ALA A 31 7.54 4.88 -10.97
CA ALA A 31 7.51 5.74 -12.14
C ALA A 31 7.94 5.01 -13.43
N GLU A 32 8.87 4.06 -13.33
CA GLU A 32 9.26 3.21 -14.47
C GLU A 32 8.09 2.33 -14.94
N ILE A 33 7.30 1.77 -13.99
CA ILE A 33 6.10 0.98 -14.31
C ILE A 33 5.08 1.82 -15.06
N LEU A 34 4.83 3.06 -14.63
CA LEU A 34 3.84 3.94 -15.24
C LEU A 34 4.22 4.38 -16.66
N LYS A 35 5.51 4.46 -16.97
CA LYS A 35 6.02 4.82 -18.31
C LYS A 35 5.97 3.66 -19.30
N GLU A 36 5.92 2.42 -18.82
CA GLU A 36 5.93 1.25 -19.69
C GLU A 36 4.56 1.07 -20.37
N LYS A 37 4.57 0.88 -21.68
CA LYS A 37 3.35 0.75 -22.49
C LYS A 37 2.84 -0.69 -22.62
N TYR A 38 3.74 -1.67 -22.52
CA TYR A 38 3.40 -3.07 -22.70
C TYR A 38 3.03 -3.71 -21.38
N MET A 39 1.81 -4.23 -21.27
CA MET A 39 1.26 -4.84 -20.04
C MET A 39 2.18 -5.95 -19.47
N SER A 40 2.73 -6.82 -20.32
CA SER A 40 3.65 -7.88 -19.86
C SER A 40 4.88 -7.30 -19.16
N LYS A 41 5.51 -6.28 -19.75
CA LYS A 41 6.67 -5.60 -19.18
C LYS A 41 6.31 -4.83 -17.92
N GLN A 42 5.14 -4.18 -17.88
CA GLN A 42 4.64 -3.57 -16.63
C GLN A 42 4.54 -4.59 -15.50
N MET A 43 4.03 -5.79 -15.78
CA MET A 43 3.92 -6.85 -14.78
C MET A 43 5.29 -7.33 -14.29
N ASP A 44 6.28 -7.42 -15.16
CA ASP A 44 7.66 -7.79 -14.77
C ASP A 44 8.33 -6.70 -13.94
N LEU A 45 8.13 -5.42 -14.30
CA LEU A 45 8.58 -4.29 -13.49
C LEU A 45 7.90 -4.27 -12.12
N ARG A 46 6.59 -4.56 -12.04
CA ARG A 46 5.87 -4.70 -10.76
C ARG A 46 6.46 -5.80 -9.89
N ARG A 47 6.76 -6.97 -10.46
CA ARG A 47 7.42 -8.07 -9.73
C ARG A 47 8.79 -7.67 -9.20
N LYS A 48 9.59 -6.95 -10.00
CA LYS A 48 10.89 -6.43 -9.56
C LYS A 48 10.76 -5.35 -8.48
N SER A 49 9.76 -4.51 -8.58
CA SER A 49 9.59 -3.37 -7.68
C SER A 49 9.25 -3.77 -6.24
N VAL A 50 8.71 -4.97 -5.99
CA VAL A 50 8.39 -5.41 -4.63
C VAL A 50 9.65 -5.73 -3.79
N THR A 51 10.80 -5.95 -4.43
CA THR A 51 12.10 -6.17 -3.79
C THR A 51 12.93 -4.89 -3.64
N ALA A 52 12.31 -3.72 -3.81
CA ALA A 52 12.97 -2.43 -3.65
C ALA A 52 13.62 -2.29 -2.27
N GLU A 53 14.69 -1.50 -2.19
CA GLU A 53 15.34 -1.19 -0.92
C GLU A 53 14.38 -0.52 0.07
N TYR A 54 13.55 0.39 -0.42
CA TYR A 54 12.44 0.99 0.33
C TYR A 54 11.13 0.81 -0.42
N PHE A 55 10.15 0.23 0.25
CA PHE A 55 8.79 0.15 -0.27
C PHE A 55 7.85 0.97 0.62
N LEU A 56 7.12 1.89 0.00
CA LEU A 56 6.16 2.74 0.71
C LEU A 56 4.75 2.29 0.42
N GLY A 57 3.94 2.28 1.45
CA GLY A 57 2.55 1.88 1.34
C GLY A 57 1.67 2.43 2.45
N SER A 58 0.48 1.88 2.52
CA SER A 58 -0.48 2.10 3.60
C SER A 58 -1.18 0.80 3.92
N VAL A 59 -1.74 0.71 5.11
CA VAL A 59 -2.62 -0.37 5.51
C VAL A 59 -4.08 0.01 5.34
N ASN A 60 -4.94 -0.99 5.21
CA ASN A 60 -6.38 -0.81 5.11
C ASN A 60 -7.04 -0.70 6.50
N ALA A 61 -6.45 -1.34 7.49
CA ALA A 61 -6.87 -1.26 8.88
C ALA A 61 -5.72 -1.61 9.84
N ILE A 62 -5.85 -1.22 11.09
CA ILE A 62 -4.94 -1.54 12.20
C ILE A 62 -5.81 -2.02 13.36
N ALA A 63 -5.52 -3.18 13.92
CA ALA A 63 -6.15 -3.62 15.14
C ALA A 63 -5.45 -3.01 16.36
N LYS A 64 -6.18 -2.65 17.43
CA LYS A 64 -5.58 -2.16 18.68
C LYS A 64 -4.66 -3.18 19.35
N THR A 65 -4.82 -4.44 19.02
CA THR A 65 -3.95 -5.55 19.44
C THR A 65 -2.60 -5.58 18.73
N GLY A 66 -2.43 -4.80 17.64
CA GLY A 66 -1.15 -4.59 16.96
C GLY A 66 -1.10 -5.04 15.51
N GLU A 67 -2.06 -5.82 15.04
CA GLU A 67 -2.07 -6.38 13.68
C GLU A 67 -2.26 -5.28 12.64
N LEU A 68 -1.46 -5.35 11.58
CA LEU A 68 -1.57 -4.51 10.39
C LEU A 68 -2.26 -5.30 9.28
N ILE A 69 -3.34 -4.77 8.74
CA ILE A 69 -4.15 -5.45 7.74
C ILE A 69 -4.04 -4.72 6.40
N ALA A 70 -3.58 -5.43 5.39
CA ALA A 70 -3.55 -4.97 4.02
C ALA A 70 -4.28 -5.93 3.09
N CYS A 71 -5.03 -5.38 2.16
CA CYS A 71 -5.78 -6.14 1.16
C CYS A 71 -5.67 -5.44 -0.20
N ASP A 72 -5.46 -6.22 -1.26
CA ASP A 72 -5.56 -5.72 -2.62
C ASP A 72 -6.08 -6.78 -3.60
N ALA A 73 -6.46 -6.34 -4.79
CA ALA A 73 -7.00 -7.23 -5.83
C ALA A 73 -5.90 -8.10 -6.45
N SER A 74 -4.79 -7.51 -6.88
CA SER A 74 -3.74 -8.19 -7.65
C SER A 74 -2.72 -8.92 -6.78
N GLY A 75 -2.48 -8.43 -5.59
CA GLY A 75 -1.41 -8.87 -4.70
C GLY A 75 -0.09 -8.11 -4.90
N SER A 76 0.01 -7.27 -5.93
CA SER A 76 1.28 -6.63 -6.30
C SER A 76 1.86 -5.73 -5.20
N ARG A 77 1.00 -5.03 -4.46
CA ARG A 77 1.40 -4.20 -3.32
C ARG A 77 1.68 -5.04 -2.08
N VAL A 78 0.71 -5.88 -1.71
CA VAL A 78 0.81 -6.63 -0.46
C VAL A 78 1.91 -7.69 -0.47
N THR A 79 2.41 -8.11 -1.62
CA THR A 79 3.58 -9.01 -1.73
C THR A 79 4.86 -8.39 -1.14
N ALA A 80 5.02 -7.07 -1.22
CA ALA A 80 6.17 -6.38 -0.64
C ALA A 80 6.17 -6.42 0.89
N TYR A 81 4.99 -6.46 1.52
CA TYR A 81 4.82 -6.22 2.95
C TYR A 81 5.38 -7.34 3.85
N PRO A 82 5.05 -8.63 3.64
CA PRO A 82 5.48 -9.67 4.57
C PRO A 82 6.99 -9.93 4.51
N PHE A 83 7.64 -9.71 3.36
CA PHE A 83 9.06 -10.08 3.24
C PHE A 83 9.82 -9.38 2.10
N ALA A 84 9.21 -9.19 0.92
CA ALA A 84 9.96 -8.87 -0.29
C ALA A 84 10.69 -7.52 -0.25
N ALA A 85 10.12 -6.50 0.39
CA ALA A 85 10.80 -5.22 0.57
C ALA A 85 11.87 -5.30 1.66
N LYS A 86 13.05 -4.72 1.41
CA LYS A 86 14.13 -4.66 2.42
C LYS A 86 13.73 -3.76 3.59
N ASN A 87 13.17 -2.59 3.30
CA ASN A 87 12.60 -1.68 4.29
C ASN A 87 11.16 -1.33 3.88
N LEU A 88 10.23 -1.50 4.80
CA LEU A 88 8.82 -1.21 4.59
C LEU A 88 8.41 0.02 5.40
N ILE A 89 7.92 1.05 4.72
CA ILE A 89 7.38 2.25 5.36
C ILE A 89 5.88 2.33 5.08
N LEU A 90 5.09 2.26 6.13
CA LEU A 90 3.64 2.33 6.07
C LEU A 90 3.14 3.63 6.70
N VAL A 91 2.34 4.39 5.97
CA VAL A 91 1.70 5.60 6.49
C VAL A 91 0.20 5.34 6.62
N ALA A 92 -0.36 5.65 7.76
CA ALA A 92 -1.78 5.44 8.02
C ALA A 92 -2.38 6.56 8.87
N GLY A 93 -3.59 7.00 8.51
CA GLY A 93 -4.37 7.88 9.38
C GLY A 93 -4.95 7.12 10.57
N ALA A 94 -5.08 7.79 11.69
CA ALA A 94 -5.57 7.20 12.95
C ALA A 94 -6.99 6.61 12.84
N GLN A 95 -7.81 7.09 11.89
CA GLN A 95 -9.15 6.54 11.62
C GLN A 95 -9.14 5.08 11.15
N LYS A 96 -7.98 4.51 10.80
CA LYS A 96 -7.85 3.10 10.40
C LYS A 96 -7.70 2.16 11.59
N ILE A 97 -7.58 2.69 12.80
CA ILE A 97 -7.47 1.89 14.02
C ILE A 97 -8.86 1.34 14.41
N THR A 98 -8.92 0.05 14.66
CA THR A 98 -10.12 -0.69 15.04
C THR A 98 -9.90 -1.42 16.36
N SER A 99 -10.98 -1.84 17.02
CA SER A 99 -10.91 -2.46 18.35
C SER A 99 -10.31 -3.88 18.36
N SER A 100 -10.42 -4.62 17.25
CA SER A 100 -9.92 -6.01 17.13
C SER A 100 -9.59 -6.35 15.68
N LEU A 101 -8.97 -7.52 15.46
CA LEU A 101 -8.69 -8.07 14.14
C LEU A 101 -9.97 -8.30 13.34
N GLU A 102 -11.03 -8.84 13.96
CA GLU A 102 -12.33 -9.04 13.28
C GLU A 102 -12.90 -7.71 12.79
N LYS A 103 -12.85 -6.67 13.64
CA LYS A 103 -13.30 -5.32 13.26
C LYS A 103 -12.44 -4.70 12.17
N ALA A 104 -11.15 -4.98 12.16
CA ALA A 104 -10.25 -4.58 11.08
C ALA A 104 -10.61 -5.23 9.76
N MET A 105 -10.86 -6.54 9.76
CA MET A 105 -11.31 -7.27 8.57
C MET A 105 -12.70 -6.84 8.10
N GLN A 106 -13.62 -6.59 9.04
CA GLN A 106 -14.94 -6.04 8.75
C GLN A 106 -14.84 -4.67 8.08
N ARG A 107 -14.00 -3.77 8.64
CA ARG A 107 -13.73 -2.45 8.06
C ARG A 107 -13.27 -2.54 6.60
N VAL A 108 -12.38 -3.48 6.29
CA VAL A 108 -11.90 -3.66 4.91
C VAL A 108 -13.05 -4.05 3.97
N ARG A 109 -13.92 -4.99 4.37
CA ARG A 109 -15.01 -5.47 3.52
C ARG A 109 -16.15 -4.47 3.36
N GLU A 110 -16.52 -3.78 4.44
CA GLU A 110 -17.75 -2.97 4.50
C GLU A 110 -17.50 -1.48 4.21
N TYR A 111 -16.27 -1.00 4.40
CA TYR A 111 -15.94 0.41 4.20
C TYR A 111 -14.89 0.61 3.12
N VAL A 112 -13.72 -0.05 3.23
CA VAL A 112 -12.59 0.18 2.31
C VAL A 112 -12.90 -0.35 0.91
N TYR A 113 -13.40 -1.58 0.82
CA TYR A 113 -13.67 -2.22 -0.46
C TYR A 113 -14.68 -1.47 -1.32
N PRO A 114 -15.85 -1.06 -0.82
CA PRO A 114 -16.78 -0.29 -1.64
C PRO A 114 -16.20 1.01 -2.20
N LEU A 115 -15.38 1.72 -1.42
CA LEU A 115 -14.72 2.95 -1.86
C LEU A 115 -13.65 2.67 -2.93
N GLU A 116 -12.85 1.62 -2.74
CA GLU A 116 -11.84 1.22 -3.72
C GLU A 116 -12.49 0.68 -5.00
N ASP A 117 -13.58 -0.06 -4.89
CA ASP A 117 -14.32 -0.57 -6.04
C ASP A 117 -14.86 0.59 -6.90
N ALA A 118 -15.51 1.56 -6.28
CA ALA A 118 -16.00 2.76 -6.95
C ALA A 118 -14.85 3.57 -7.61
N ARG A 119 -13.71 3.72 -6.90
CA ARG A 119 -12.52 4.39 -7.46
C ARG A 119 -11.96 3.62 -8.66
N ALA A 120 -11.85 2.30 -8.56
CA ALA A 120 -11.31 1.44 -9.61
C ALA A 120 -12.21 1.46 -10.84
N GLN A 121 -13.53 1.39 -10.64
CA GLN A 121 -14.52 1.50 -11.72
C GLN A 121 -14.35 2.81 -12.48
N LYS A 122 -14.20 3.93 -11.77
CA LYS A 122 -14.00 5.26 -12.38
C LYS A 122 -12.66 5.36 -13.11
N ALA A 123 -11.59 4.81 -12.53
CA ALA A 123 -10.22 4.97 -13.05
C ALA A 123 -9.89 3.99 -14.19
N TYR A 124 -10.45 2.76 -14.16
CA TYR A 124 -10.03 1.67 -15.04
C TYR A 124 -11.20 1.04 -15.84
N GLY A 125 -12.44 1.51 -15.64
CA GLY A 125 -13.64 0.93 -16.25
C GLY A 125 -14.00 -0.48 -15.75
N ARG A 126 -13.38 -0.90 -14.64
CA ARG A 126 -13.63 -2.19 -13.97
C ARG A 126 -13.49 -2.05 -12.47
N GLY A 127 -14.28 -2.82 -11.74
CA GLY A 127 -14.25 -2.84 -10.29
C GLY A 127 -12.98 -3.48 -9.69
N SER A 128 -12.91 -3.45 -8.38
CA SER A 128 -11.87 -4.07 -7.57
C SER A 128 -12.39 -5.36 -6.90
N THR A 129 -11.58 -5.96 -6.05
CA THR A 129 -11.96 -7.12 -5.22
C THR A 129 -11.05 -7.21 -4.00
N THR A 130 -11.54 -7.85 -2.94
CA THR A 130 -10.74 -8.25 -1.77
C THR A 130 -10.00 -9.56 -2.04
N GLY A 131 -9.20 -9.59 -3.11
CA GLY A 131 -8.63 -10.82 -3.64
C GLY A 131 -7.52 -11.43 -2.79
N LYS A 132 -6.64 -10.61 -2.21
CA LYS A 132 -5.47 -11.06 -1.45
C LYS A 132 -5.29 -10.25 -0.18
N TRP A 133 -5.06 -10.95 0.91
CA TRP A 133 -4.93 -10.40 2.25
C TRP A 133 -3.54 -10.68 2.81
N VAL A 134 -2.99 -9.70 3.52
CA VAL A 134 -1.83 -9.85 4.39
C VAL A 134 -2.20 -9.30 5.76
N ILE A 135 -1.96 -10.11 6.78
CA ILE A 135 -2.07 -9.75 8.19
C ILE A 135 -0.68 -9.89 8.78
N ILE A 136 -0.13 -8.79 9.27
CA ILE A 136 1.16 -8.78 9.95
C ILE A 136 0.87 -8.65 11.44
N GLU A 137 0.98 -9.74 12.17
CA GLU A 137 0.81 -9.77 13.62
C GLU A 137 2.07 -9.25 14.33
N ARG A 138 3.23 -9.60 13.79
CA ARG A 138 4.51 -9.22 14.37
C ARG A 138 5.62 -9.17 13.32
N GLU A 139 6.41 -8.11 13.32
CA GLU A 139 7.66 -8.04 12.59
C GLU A 139 8.81 -8.56 13.46
N ILE A 140 9.52 -9.58 12.98
CA ILE A 140 10.64 -10.20 13.70
C ILE A 140 12.00 -9.61 13.32
N PHE A 141 12.08 -8.90 12.19
CA PHE A 141 13.32 -8.26 11.75
C PHE A 141 13.39 -6.83 12.30
N PRO A 142 14.36 -6.51 13.16
CA PRO A 142 14.47 -5.18 13.75
C PRO A 142 14.55 -4.09 12.68
N ASN A 143 13.78 -3.02 12.85
CA ASN A 143 13.78 -1.83 11.99
C ASN A 143 13.38 -2.05 10.52
N ARG A 144 12.92 -3.25 10.15
CA ARG A 144 12.47 -3.50 8.77
C ARG A 144 11.17 -2.78 8.44
N THR A 145 10.22 -2.80 9.36
CA THR A 145 8.90 -2.18 9.16
C THR A 145 8.74 -0.94 10.06
N THR A 146 8.47 0.20 9.43
CA THR A 146 8.15 1.46 10.11
C THR A 146 6.70 1.82 9.83
N LEU A 147 5.89 1.96 10.88
CA LEU A 147 4.53 2.48 10.80
C LEU A 147 4.50 3.94 11.27
N ILE A 148 4.09 4.83 10.39
CA ILE A 148 3.87 6.25 10.68
C ILE A 148 2.36 6.45 10.85
N LEU A 149 1.93 6.71 12.08
CA LEU A 149 0.54 7.07 12.39
C LEU A 149 0.38 8.58 12.37
N VAL A 150 -0.56 9.04 11.55
CA VAL A 150 -0.91 10.45 11.44
C VAL A 150 -2.27 10.67 12.11
N ASN A 151 -2.33 11.64 13.02
CA ASN A 151 -3.57 11.96 13.74
C ASN A 151 -4.54 12.78 12.86
N GLU A 152 -4.76 12.28 11.65
CA GLU A 152 -5.69 12.84 10.67
C GLU A 152 -6.36 11.72 9.90
N LYS A 153 -7.46 12.03 9.22
CA LYS A 153 -8.13 11.10 8.30
C LYS A 153 -7.37 11.09 6.97
N LEU A 154 -6.67 10.00 6.68
CA LEU A 154 -5.89 9.82 5.46
C LEU A 154 -6.26 8.51 4.76
N GLY A 155 -6.62 8.62 3.50
CA GLY A 155 -7.14 7.52 2.71
C GLY A 155 -8.43 6.93 3.30
N TYR A 156 -8.73 5.70 2.91
CA TYR A 156 -9.87 4.94 3.42
C TYR A 156 -9.47 3.58 3.97
#